data_f2a5e021fe9ff53520c0b9c29e52f43b
#
_entry.id   f2a5e021fe9ff53520c0b9c29e52f43b
#
_cell.length_a   1.000
_cell.length_b   1.000
_cell.length_c   1.000
_cell.angle_alpha   90.00
_cell.angle_beta   90.00
_cell.angle_gamma   90.00
#
_symmetry.space_group_name_H-M   'P 1'
#
loop_
_entity.id
_entity.type
_entity.pdbx_description
1 polymer ?
#
loop_
_entity_poly.entity_id
_entity_poly.type
_entity_poly.pdbx_seq_one_letter_code
_entity_poly.pdbx_strand_id
1 'polypeptide(L)'
;MAKITRINPEGMCKPLASYSHVVSAEGAQKLVFCAGQVAADADGKVLPPDDFDGQARMVLENLSRALAAAGAKLADVTKITIYICNPHDVPKARGILQTYFAGNPPGSTLCILRGLANPNFLLEIEAIAAV
;
A
#
# COMPACT_ATOMS: atom_id res chain seq x y z
N MET A 1 2.56 -4.48 22.02
CA MET A 1 2.46 -3.58 20.87
C MET A 1 3.83 -3.36 20.24
N ALA A 2 3.93 -3.45 18.95
CA ALA A 2 5.19 -3.18 18.30
C ALA A 2 5.56 -1.70 18.37
N LYS A 3 6.82 -1.41 18.62
CA LYS A 3 7.39 -0.07 18.48
C LYS A 3 7.86 0.10 17.04
N ILE A 4 7.12 0.88 16.26
CA ILE A 4 7.44 1.15 14.87
C ILE A 4 8.23 2.46 14.80
N THR A 5 9.42 2.40 14.20
CA THR A 5 10.29 3.56 13.98
C THR A 5 10.49 3.76 12.48
N ARG A 6 10.31 5.01 12.02
CA ARG A 6 10.48 5.39 10.63
C ARG A 6 11.74 6.24 10.51
N ILE A 7 12.63 5.85 9.59
CA ILE A 7 13.97 6.43 9.50
C ILE A 7 14.23 6.85 8.05
N ASN A 8 14.66 8.10 7.89
CA ASN A 8 15.19 8.60 6.63
C ASN A 8 16.65 8.99 6.89
N PRO A 9 17.62 8.13 6.53
CA PRO A 9 19.02 8.34 6.87
C PRO A 9 19.58 9.63 6.28
N GLU A 10 20.47 10.27 7.03
CA GLU A 10 21.28 11.35 6.52
C GLU A 10 22.17 10.86 5.37
N GLY A 11 22.43 11.71 4.38
CA GLY A 11 23.25 11.36 3.21
C GLY A 11 22.47 10.68 2.08
N MET A 12 21.19 10.37 2.29
CA MET A 12 20.27 9.92 1.24
C MET A 12 19.34 11.05 0.83
N CYS A 13 18.83 11.01 -0.40
CA CYS A 13 17.80 11.97 -0.79
C CYS A 13 16.55 11.78 0.11
N LYS A 14 15.88 12.88 0.38
CA LYS A 14 14.58 12.81 1.07
C LYS A 14 13.62 11.93 0.26
N PRO A 15 12.68 11.24 0.92
CA PRO A 15 11.66 10.47 0.21
C PRO A 15 10.98 11.32 -0.87
N LEU A 16 10.89 10.76 -2.08
CA LEU A 16 10.31 11.44 -3.24
C LEU A 16 8.78 11.45 -3.20
N ALA A 17 8.18 10.75 -2.25
CA ALA A 17 6.75 10.63 -2.02
C ALA A 17 6.50 10.36 -0.53
N SER A 18 5.26 10.04 -0.14
CA SER A 18 4.90 9.72 1.25
C SER A 18 5.31 8.30 1.63
N TYR A 19 6.60 8.06 1.77
CA TYR A 19 7.15 6.81 2.29
C TYR A 19 8.34 7.10 3.21
N SER A 20 8.78 6.09 3.96
CA SER A 20 10.00 6.09 4.72
C SER A 20 11.04 5.23 4.03
N HIS A 21 12.31 5.64 4.04
CA HIS A 21 13.39 4.81 3.52
C HIS A 21 13.51 3.49 4.29
N VAL A 22 13.35 3.57 5.61
CA VAL A 22 13.47 2.41 6.50
C VAL A 22 12.34 2.46 7.53
N VAL A 23 11.75 1.31 7.80
CA VAL A 23 10.83 1.13 8.92
C VAL A 23 11.31 -0.08 9.72
N SER A 24 11.50 0.11 11.01
CA SER A 24 11.77 -0.99 11.94
C SER A 24 10.59 -1.22 12.87
N ALA A 25 10.40 -2.47 13.28
CA ALA A 25 9.39 -2.85 14.26
C ALA A 25 10.06 -3.67 15.35
N GLU A 26 10.08 -3.16 16.58
CA GLU A 26 10.65 -3.82 17.74
C GLU A 26 9.53 -4.36 18.64
N GLY A 27 9.73 -5.55 19.21
CA GLY A 27 8.78 -6.16 20.14
C GLY A 27 7.46 -6.57 19.50
N ALA A 28 7.43 -6.76 18.21
CA ALA A 28 6.23 -7.26 17.51
C ALA A 28 5.91 -8.68 17.97
N GLN A 29 4.68 -8.91 18.36
CA GLN A 29 4.18 -10.24 18.74
C GLN A 29 3.60 -10.97 17.51
N LYS A 30 3.25 -10.24 16.48
CA LYS A 30 2.62 -10.79 15.29
C LYS A 30 3.03 -9.99 14.05
N LEU A 31 3.38 -10.71 13.00
CA LEU A 31 3.53 -10.16 11.65
C LEU A 31 2.30 -10.51 10.83
N VAL A 32 1.82 -9.56 10.05
CA VAL A 32 0.65 -9.72 9.18
C VAL A 32 1.11 -9.50 7.74
N PHE A 33 0.93 -10.52 6.91
CA PHE A 33 1.26 -10.49 5.50
C PHE A 33 -0.03 -10.44 4.71
N CYS A 34 -0.34 -9.29 4.13
CA CYS A 34 -1.51 -9.12 3.28
C CYS A 34 -1.14 -9.40 1.83
N ALA A 35 -1.87 -10.31 1.21
CA ALA A 35 -1.78 -10.53 -0.23
C ALA A 35 -2.07 -9.24 -0.99
N GLY A 36 -1.63 -9.17 -2.24
CA GLY A 36 -1.96 -8.06 -3.11
C GLY A 36 -3.47 -7.87 -3.22
N GLN A 37 -3.91 -6.65 -2.95
CA GLN A 37 -5.32 -6.27 -3.03
C GLN A 37 -5.58 -5.57 -4.37
N VAL A 38 -6.71 -5.85 -4.95
CA VAL A 38 -7.14 -5.35 -6.26
C VAL A 38 -8.54 -4.73 -6.16
N ALA A 39 -8.94 -4.02 -7.19
CA ALA A 39 -10.22 -3.30 -7.22
C ALA A 39 -11.38 -4.23 -7.60
N ALA A 40 -11.62 -5.23 -6.77
CA ALA A 40 -12.75 -6.14 -6.87
C ALA A 40 -13.61 -6.04 -5.61
N ASP A 41 -14.94 -6.09 -5.79
CA ASP A 41 -15.89 -6.09 -4.68
C ASP A 41 -16.06 -7.51 -4.07
N ALA A 42 -16.97 -7.64 -3.09
CA ALA A 42 -17.25 -8.89 -2.42
C ALA A 42 -17.77 -10.01 -3.35
N ASP A 43 -18.37 -9.65 -4.47
CA ASP A 43 -18.87 -10.57 -5.49
C ASP A 43 -17.83 -10.87 -6.58
N GLY A 44 -16.62 -10.31 -6.45
CA GLY A 44 -15.56 -10.46 -7.43
C GLY A 44 -15.70 -9.55 -8.65
N LYS A 45 -16.61 -8.59 -8.60
CA LYS A 45 -16.80 -7.63 -9.69
C LYS A 45 -15.68 -6.60 -9.68
N VAL A 46 -14.99 -6.48 -10.81
CA VAL A 46 -13.90 -5.52 -11.02
C VAL A 46 -14.47 -4.15 -11.37
N LEU A 47 -13.93 -3.10 -10.75
CA LEU A 47 -14.28 -1.73 -11.12
C LEU A 47 -13.81 -1.39 -12.53
N PRO A 48 -14.44 -0.39 -13.19
CA PRO A 48 -14.09 -0.02 -14.56
C PRO A 48 -12.61 0.33 -14.72
N PRO A 49 -11.98 -0.10 -15.83
CA PRO A 49 -10.56 0.13 -16.09
C PRO A 49 -10.22 1.56 -16.54
N ASP A 50 -11.19 2.44 -16.61
CA ASP A 50 -11.04 3.87 -16.90
C ASP A 50 -11.16 4.75 -15.64
N ASP A 51 -11.36 4.14 -14.46
CA ASP A 51 -11.51 4.83 -13.18
C ASP A 51 -10.37 4.44 -12.23
N PHE A 52 -9.20 5.05 -12.43
CA PHE A 52 -8.04 4.79 -11.56
C PHE A 52 -8.32 5.18 -10.11
N ASP A 53 -8.89 6.35 -9.86
CA ASP A 53 -9.15 6.82 -8.51
C ASP A 53 -10.11 5.89 -7.75
N GLY A 54 -11.18 5.45 -8.40
CA GLY A 54 -12.12 4.47 -7.84
C GLY A 54 -11.44 3.14 -7.54
N GLN A 55 -10.62 2.64 -8.45
CA GLN A 55 -9.87 1.40 -8.23
C GLN A 55 -8.88 1.56 -7.06
N ALA A 56 -8.12 2.64 -7.01
CA ALA A 56 -7.13 2.87 -5.95
C ALA A 56 -7.78 2.95 -4.56
N ARG A 57 -8.92 3.62 -4.44
CA ARG A 57 -9.67 3.70 -3.18
C ARG A 57 -10.16 2.33 -2.75
N MET A 58 -10.72 1.55 -3.65
CA MET A 58 -11.18 0.19 -3.34
C MET A 58 -10.04 -0.73 -2.93
N VAL A 59 -8.89 -0.65 -3.61
CA VAL A 59 -7.69 -1.41 -3.22
C VAL A 59 -7.29 -1.10 -1.78
N LEU A 60 -7.25 0.18 -1.39
CA LEU A 60 -6.86 0.58 -0.04
C LEU A 60 -7.92 0.25 1.00
N GLU A 61 -9.20 0.31 0.66
CA GLU A 61 -10.27 -0.17 1.53
C GLU A 61 -10.20 -1.69 1.74
N ASN A 62 -9.96 -2.45 0.69
CA ASN A 62 -9.77 -3.89 0.78
C ASN A 62 -8.54 -4.24 1.63
N LEU A 63 -7.45 -3.48 1.46
CA LEU A 63 -6.26 -3.64 2.29
C LEU A 63 -6.56 -3.37 3.77
N SER A 64 -7.31 -2.30 4.06
CA SER A 64 -7.73 -1.99 5.43
C SER A 64 -8.59 -3.09 6.05
N ARG A 65 -9.52 -3.67 5.27
CA ARG A 65 -10.34 -4.81 5.73
C ARG A 65 -9.50 -6.05 5.99
N ALA A 66 -8.56 -6.35 5.11
CA ALA A 66 -7.64 -7.48 5.28
C ALA A 66 -6.79 -7.34 6.54
N LEU A 67 -6.23 -6.16 6.78
CA LEU A 67 -5.47 -5.85 7.98
C LEU A 67 -6.34 -5.99 9.25
N ALA A 68 -7.55 -5.43 9.22
CA ALA A 68 -8.48 -5.49 10.35
C ALA A 68 -8.85 -6.92 10.73
N ALA A 69 -9.02 -7.82 9.75
CA ALA A 69 -9.30 -9.23 9.99
C ALA A 69 -8.17 -9.93 10.77
N ALA A 70 -6.94 -9.42 10.68
CA ALA A 70 -5.79 -9.91 11.43
C ALA A 70 -5.48 -9.08 12.69
N GLY A 71 -6.33 -8.11 13.05
CA GLY A 71 -6.14 -7.25 14.21
C GLY A 71 -5.11 -6.14 13.99
N ALA A 72 -4.87 -5.75 12.75
CA ALA A 72 -3.96 -4.67 12.39
C ALA A 72 -4.70 -3.51 11.72
N LYS A 73 -4.03 -2.39 11.57
CA LYS A 73 -4.54 -1.19 10.89
C LYS A 73 -3.45 -0.57 10.01
N LEU A 74 -3.80 0.41 9.20
CA LEU A 74 -2.85 1.06 8.30
C LEU A 74 -1.63 1.65 9.03
N ALA A 75 -1.81 2.16 10.25
CA ALA A 75 -0.71 2.67 11.07
C ALA A 75 0.32 1.60 11.46
N ASP A 76 -0.05 0.33 11.44
CA ASP A 76 0.82 -0.81 11.78
C ASP A 76 1.59 -1.33 10.54
N VAL A 77 1.31 -0.80 9.36
CA VAL A 77 1.97 -1.22 8.12
C VAL A 77 3.42 -0.75 8.12
N THR A 78 4.32 -1.69 7.91
CA THR A 78 5.77 -1.43 7.84
C THR A 78 6.26 -1.34 6.40
N LYS A 79 5.66 -2.09 5.50
CA LYS A 79 6.06 -2.15 4.09
C LYS A 79 4.84 -2.31 3.19
N ILE A 80 4.82 -1.55 2.10
CA ILE A 80 3.92 -1.78 0.97
C ILE A 80 4.72 -1.96 -0.30
N THR A 81 4.18 -2.74 -1.22
CA THR A 81 4.61 -2.78 -2.61
C THR A 81 3.43 -2.44 -3.48
N ILE A 82 3.63 -1.48 -4.37
CA ILE A 82 2.60 -0.93 -5.25
C ILE A 82 2.93 -1.34 -6.67
N TYR A 83 2.00 -1.99 -7.34
CA TYR A 83 2.11 -2.40 -8.73
C TYR A 83 1.12 -1.59 -9.55
N ILE A 84 1.62 -0.89 -10.57
CA ILE A 84 0.82 -0.04 -11.47
C ILE A 84 1.13 -0.43 -12.91
N CYS A 85 0.14 -0.41 -13.78
CA CYS A 85 0.30 -0.79 -15.19
C CYS A 85 0.62 0.41 -16.08
N ASN A 86 0.19 1.62 -15.71
CA ASN A 86 0.40 2.82 -16.51
C ASN A 86 1.21 3.85 -15.71
N PRO A 87 2.41 4.24 -16.18
CA PRO A 87 3.22 5.25 -15.46
C PRO A 87 2.53 6.60 -15.30
N HIS A 88 1.56 6.95 -16.15
CA HIS A 88 0.79 8.19 -16.01
C HIS A 88 -0.10 8.21 -14.76
N ASP A 89 -0.40 7.05 -14.18
CA ASP A 89 -1.19 6.94 -12.95
C ASP A 89 -0.36 7.13 -11.66
N VAL A 90 0.96 7.20 -11.75
CA VAL A 90 1.85 7.33 -10.59
C VAL A 90 1.52 8.57 -9.73
N PRO A 91 1.34 9.79 -10.30
CA PRO A 91 0.99 10.95 -9.48
C PRO A 91 -0.33 10.80 -8.74
N LYS A 92 -1.34 10.19 -9.36
CA LYS A 92 -2.64 9.91 -8.72
C LYS A 92 -2.49 8.92 -7.58
N ALA A 93 -1.73 7.84 -7.80
CA ALA A 93 -1.46 6.85 -6.76
C ALA A 93 -0.77 7.49 -5.55
N ARG A 94 0.25 8.32 -5.77
CA ARG A 94 0.96 9.02 -4.71
C ARG A 94 0.05 9.91 -3.88
N GLY A 95 -0.85 10.65 -4.52
CA GLY A 95 -1.81 11.52 -3.84
C GLY A 95 -2.78 10.73 -2.95
N ILE A 96 -3.31 9.62 -3.44
CA ILE A 96 -4.23 8.77 -2.69
C ILE A 96 -3.51 8.08 -1.53
N LEU A 97 -2.32 7.52 -1.76
CA LEU A 97 -1.52 6.89 -0.72
C LEU A 97 -1.18 7.87 0.40
N GLN A 98 -0.84 9.10 0.06
CA GLN A 98 -0.60 10.14 1.07
C GLN A 98 -1.80 10.34 1.98
N THR A 99 -3.02 10.32 1.44
CA THR A 99 -4.26 10.45 2.21
C THR A 99 -4.41 9.28 3.21
N TYR A 100 -4.17 8.05 2.76
CA TYR A 100 -4.36 6.86 3.61
C TYR A 100 -3.25 6.64 4.63
N PHE A 101 -2.01 7.01 4.29
CA PHE A 101 -0.83 6.80 5.15
C PHE A 101 -0.28 8.09 5.76
N ALA A 102 -1.09 9.16 5.79
CA ALA A 102 -0.69 10.42 6.41
C ALA A 102 -0.21 10.23 7.85
N GLY A 103 0.97 10.76 8.18
CA GLY A 103 1.57 10.63 9.50
C GLY A 103 2.24 9.29 9.79
N ASN A 104 2.00 8.26 8.98
CA ASN A 104 2.55 6.92 9.16
C ASN A 104 3.10 6.34 7.85
N PRO A 105 4.03 7.01 7.17
CA PRO A 105 4.52 6.56 5.87
C PRO A 105 5.32 5.26 5.99
N PRO A 106 4.84 4.16 5.39
CA PRO A 106 5.56 2.89 5.40
C PRO A 106 6.77 2.92 4.49
N GLY A 107 7.65 1.91 4.61
CA GLY A 107 8.57 1.58 3.54
C GLY A 107 7.77 1.23 2.30
N SER A 108 8.17 1.72 1.14
CA SER A 108 7.39 1.57 -0.09
C SER A 108 8.27 1.34 -1.29
N THR A 109 7.83 0.45 -2.16
CA THR A 109 8.41 0.26 -3.49
C THR A 109 7.26 0.32 -4.50
N LEU A 110 7.45 1.07 -5.58
CA LEU A 110 6.49 1.16 -6.67
C LEU A 110 7.09 0.57 -7.92
N CYS A 111 6.37 -0.36 -8.54
CA CYS A 111 6.77 -1.04 -9.77
C CYS A 111 5.77 -0.76 -10.87
N ILE A 112 6.27 -0.42 -12.06
CA ILE A 112 5.45 -0.36 -13.26
C ILE A 112 5.53 -1.72 -13.95
N LEU A 113 4.39 -2.37 -14.11
CA LEU A 113 4.28 -3.70 -14.70
C LEU A 113 3.57 -3.64 -16.04
N ARG A 114 3.84 -4.62 -16.86
CA ARG A 114 3.15 -4.78 -18.15
C ARG A 114 1.66 -5.09 -17.98
N GLY A 115 1.27 -5.74 -16.90
CA GLY A 115 -0.09 -6.09 -16.59
C GLY A 115 -0.20 -6.85 -15.28
N LEU A 116 -1.41 -7.02 -14.79
CA LEU A 116 -1.77 -7.76 -13.59
C LEU A 116 -2.60 -8.99 -13.97
N ALA A 117 -3.04 -9.76 -12.97
CA ALA A 117 -3.76 -11.02 -13.20
C ALA A 117 -5.05 -10.86 -14.01
N ASN A 118 -5.74 -9.72 -13.84
CA ASN A 118 -6.88 -9.36 -14.67
C ASN A 118 -6.49 -8.13 -15.51
N PRO A 119 -6.76 -8.11 -16.83
CA PRO A 119 -6.39 -6.98 -17.68
C PRO A 119 -7.07 -5.66 -17.31
N ASN A 120 -8.15 -5.70 -16.52
CA ASN A 120 -8.86 -4.52 -16.04
C ASN A 120 -8.31 -3.97 -14.72
N PHE A 121 -7.39 -4.67 -14.06
CA PHE A 121 -6.72 -4.15 -12.87
C PHE A 121 -5.70 -3.07 -13.27
N LEU A 122 -5.84 -1.87 -12.70
CA LEU A 122 -4.92 -0.76 -12.93
C LEU A 122 -3.81 -0.71 -11.89
N LEU A 123 -4.06 -1.25 -10.69
CA LEU A 123 -3.08 -1.33 -9.63
C LEU A 123 -3.37 -2.49 -8.68
N GLU A 124 -2.35 -2.87 -7.94
CA GLU A 124 -2.39 -3.85 -6.85
C GLU A 124 -1.44 -3.41 -5.75
N ILE A 125 -1.81 -3.59 -4.50
CA ILE A 125 -0.99 -3.22 -3.35
C ILE A 125 -0.97 -4.37 -2.36
N GLU A 126 0.25 -4.81 -1.99
CA GLU A 126 0.48 -5.75 -0.91
C GLU A 126 1.11 -5.04 0.28
N ALA A 127 0.97 -5.59 1.48
CA ALA A 127 1.47 -4.99 2.69
C ALA A 127 1.97 -6.00 3.71
N ILE A 128 2.92 -5.56 4.51
CA ILE A 128 3.37 -6.25 5.72
C ILE A 128 3.15 -5.29 6.89
N ALA A 129 2.49 -5.78 7.92
CA ALA A 129 2.27 -5.03 9.16
C ALA A 129 2.85 -5.78 10.36
N ALA A 130 3.13 -5.05 11.43
CA ALA A 130 3.65 -5.58 12.68
C ALA A 130 2.82 -5.05 13.86
N VAL A 131 2.36 -5.97 14.70
CA VAL A 131 1.52 -5.66 15.87
C VAL A 131 2.14 -6.23 17.13
#